data_ebd6c9c0052a753122ac39996148a743
#
_entry.id   ebd6c9c0052a753122ac39996148a743
#
_cell.length_a   1.000
_cell.length_b   1.000
_cell.length_c   1.000
_cell.angle_alpha   90.00
_cell.angle_beta   90.00
_cell.angle_gamma   90.00
#
_symmetry.space_group_name_H-M   'P 1'
#
loop_
_entity.id
_entity.type
_entity.pdbx_description
1 polymer ?
#
loop_
_entity_poly.entity_id
_entity_poly.type
_entity_poly.pdbx_seq_one_letter_code
_entity_poly.pdbx_strand_id
1 'polypeptide(L)'
;MLVVLPDNPAGLGAVEQTLDAKKLESWTSALGKPQRVNVSLPSFKVEPQDSLALSGALKALGMPAAFDAEKADFTGIGVPPDLKNRLYISEVFHKAFVKVDEKGTEAAAATAVEMAEGAGMPPRAVEFNADHPFLFFIVDKASGLVLFMGRVVDPSAT
;
A
#
# COMPACT_ATOMS: atom_id res chain seq x y z
N MET A 1 -2.86 -3.55 7.79
CA MET A 1 -1.85 -2.66 7.15
C MET A 1 -0.46 -3.22 7.47
N LEU A 2 0.43 -3.24 6.49
CA LEU A 2 1.87 -3.50 6.65
C LEU A 2 2.59 -2.16 6.56
N VAL A 3 3.49 -1.89 7.52
CA VAL A 3 4.36 -0.72 7.49
C VAL A 3 5.79 -1.21 7.38
N VAL A 4 6.57 -0.63 6.47
CA VAL A 4 7.97 -0.95 6.24
C VAL A 4 8.79 0.30 6.54
N LEU A 5 9.45 0.27 7.68
CA LEU A 5 10.29 1.35 8.19
C LEU A 5 11.76 0.98 7.96
N PRO A 6 12.52 1.75 7.17
CA PRO A 6 13.95 1.49 7.00
C PRO A 6 14.71 1.74 8.31
N ASP A 7 15.74 0.95 8.61
CA ASP A 7 16.60 1.21 9.79
C ASP A 7 17.35 2.55 9.69
N ASN A 8 17.66 2.97 8.47
CA ASN A 8 18.25 4.27 8.19
C ASN A 8 17.18 5.27 7.77
N PRO A 9 17.00 6.42 8.43
CA PRO A 9 16.03 7.43 8.06
C PRO A 9 16.12 7.93 6.60
N ALA A 10 17.29 7.86 5.98
CA ALA A 10 17.48 8.17 4.56
C ALA A 10 17.32 6.95 3.64
N GLY A 11 16.95 5.79 4.18
CA GLY A 11 16.96 4.50 3.47
C GLY A 11 15.76 4.24 2.57
N LEU A 12 14.72 5.08 2.60
CA LEU A 12 13.48 4.82 1.86
C LEU A 12 13.72 4.57 0.36
N GLY A 13 14.54 5.39 -0.29
CA GLY A 13 14.83 5.24 -1.71
C GLY A 13 15.53 3.90 -2.07
N ALA A 14 16.39 3.39 -1.19
CA ALA A 14 17.02 2.09 -1.39
C ALA A 14 16.01 0.94 -1.25
N VAL A 15 15.07 1.06 -0.32
CA VAL A 15 13.96 0.09 -0.17
C VAL A 15 13.08 0.10 -1.41
N GLU A 16 12.70 1.28 -1.92
CA GLU A 16 11.89 1.42 -3.13
C GLU A 16 12.55 0.80 -4.37
N GLN A 17 13.86 0.99 -4.55
CA GLN A 17 14.61 0.41 -5.68
C GLN A 17 14.64 -1.12 -5.67
N THR A 18 14.53 -1.75 -4.51
CA THR A 18 14.54 -3.21 -4.36
C THR A 18 13.14 -3.80 -4.21
N LEU A 19 12.10 -2.96 -4.27
CA LEU A 19 10.72 -3.39 -4.07
C LEU A 19 10.21 -4.12 -5.32
N ASP A 20 9.87 -5.38 -5.12
CA ASP A 20 9.16 -6.21 -6.10
C ASP A 20 8.13 -7.10 -5.39
N ALA A 21 7.37 -7.89 -6.15
CA ALA A 21 6.35 -8.77 -5.60
C ALA A 21 6.96 -9.82 -4.64
N LYS A 22 8.15 -10.36 -4.95
CA LYS A 22 8.85 -11.35 -4.11
C LYS A 22 9.30 -10.74 -2.79
N LYS A 23 9.78 -9.51 -2.83
CA LYS A 23 10.20 -8.79 -1.62
C LYS A 23 9.01 -8.55 -0.69
N LEU A 24 7.88 -8.10 -1.24
CA LEU A 24 6.65 -7.91 -0.48
C LEU A 24 6.15 -9.24 0.13
N GLU A 25 6.15 -10.32 -0.65
CA GLU A 25 5.82 -11.65 -0.18
C GLU A 25 6.75 -12.10 0.96
N SER A 26 8.05 -11.83 0.84
CA SER A 26 9.02 -12.14 1.88
C SER A 26 8.73 -11.41 3.19
N TRP A 27 8.34 -10.13 3.13
CA TRP A 27 7.97 -9.36 4.31
C TRP A 27 6.69 -9.86 4.95
N THR A 28 5.65 -10.14 4.15
CA THR A 28 4.38 -10.67 4.68
C THR A 28 4.55 -12.06 5.29
N SER A 29 5.39 -12.91 4.70
CA SER A 29 5.70 -14.25 5.21
C SER A 29 6.58 -14.22 6.47
N ALA A 30 7.44 -13.19 6.61
CA ALA A 30 8.26 -13.01 7.80
C ALA A 30 7.47 -12.53 9.03
N LEU A 31 6.24 -12.03 8.83
CA LEU A 31 5.33 -11.71 9.92
C LEU A 31 4.88 -13.01 10.61
N GLY A 32 5.70 -13.49 11.51
CA GLY A 32 5.52 -14.74 12.22
C GLY A 32 4.36 -14.70 13.24
N LYS A 33 4.56 -15.34 14.39
CA LYS A 33 3.56 -15.31 15.49
C LYS A 33 3.40 -13.88 16.00
N PRO A 34 2.16 -13.45 16.32
CA PRO A 34 1.92 -12.14 16.93
C PRO A 34 2.78 -11.97 18.18
N GLN A 35 3.44 -10.83 18.29
CA GLN A 35 4.23 -10.44 19.45
C GLN A 35 3.76 -9.08 19.97
N ARG A 36 4.09 -8.79 21.23
CA ARG A 36 3.76 -7.50 21.82
C ARG A 36 4.70 -6.43 21.30
N VAL A 37 4.14 -5.43 20.63
CA VAL A 37 4.87 -4.30 20.05
C VAL A 37 4.22 -3.01 20.55
N ASN A 38 5.02 -2.05 21.01
CA ASN A 38 4.59 -0.69 21.25
C ASN A 38 4.75 0.06 19.92
N VAL A 39 3.63 0.42 19.30
CA VAL A 39 3.60 1.07 17.98
C VAL A 39 3.35 2.55 18.16
N SER A 40 4.26 3.39 17.64
CA SER A 40 4.08 4.82 17.44
C SER A 40 4.01 5.08 15.93
N LEU A 41 2.79 5.31 15.43
CA LEU A 41 2.52 5.60 14.04
C LEU A 41 1.81 6.95 13.97
N PRO A 42 2.31 7.93 13.19
CA PRO A 42 1.62 9.20 13.03
C PRO A 42 0.27 9.00 12.35
N SER A 43 -0.71 9.85 12.64
CA SER A 43 -1.83 9.99 11.74
C SER A 43 -1.34 10.66 10.46
N PHE A 44 -1.83 10.21 9.31
CA PHE A 44 -1.44 10.81 8.04
C PHE A 44 -2.57 10.74 7.01
N LYS A 45 -2.48 11.62 6.04
CA LYS A 45 -3.38 11.69 4.90
C LYS A 45 -2.57 11.72 3.62
N VAL A 46 -2.84 10.79 2.71
CA VAL A 46 -2.31 10.81 1.35
C VAL A 46 -3.45 11.12 0.40
N GLU A 47 -3.43 12.31 -0.15
CA GLU A 47 -4.45 12.81 -1.09
C GLU A 47 -3.75 13.61 -2.19
N PRO A 48 -3.32 12.96 -3.28
CA PRO A 48 -2.73 13.66 -4.41
C PRO A 48 -3.70 14.71 -4.97
N GLN A 49 -3.21 15.90 -5.30
CA GLN A 49 -4.02 16.94 -5.94
C GLN A 49 -4.44 16.51 -7.35
N ASP A 50 -3.50 15.96 -8.11
CA ASP A 50 -3.68 15.54 -9.48
C ASP A 50 -3.88 14.03 -9.61
N SER A 51 -4.56 13.62 -10.67
CA SER A 51 -4.66 12.22 -11.06
C SER A 51 -3.40 11.77 -11.78
N LEU A 52 -2.96 10.56 -11.53
CA LEU A 52 -1.83 9.94 -12.22
C LEU A 52 -2.30 9.36 -13.56
N ALA A 53 -1.69 9.77 -14.67
CA ALA A 53 -1.91 9.18 -15.98
C ALA A 53 -1.15 7.84 -16.07
N LEU A 54 -1.88 6.76 -16.35
CA LEU A 54 -1.35 5.40 -16.32
C LEU A 54 -1.08 4.80 -17.70
N SER A 55 -1.51 5.43 -18.79
CA SER A 55 -1.40 4.88 -20.15
C SER A 55 0.02 4.46 -20.52
N GLY A 56 1.02 5.27 -20.16
CA GLY A 56 2.43 4.96 -20.39
C GLY A 56 2.88 3.69 -19.66
N ALA A 57 2.56 3.58 -18.37
CA ALA A 57 2.89 2.42 -17.56
C ALA A 57 2.19 1.14 -18.03
N LEU A 58 0.90 1.23 -18.35
CA LEU A 58 0.11 0.10 -18.84
C LEU A 58 0.61 -0.42 -20.20
N LYS A 59 1.00 0.48 -21.12
CA LYS A 59 1.66 0.11 -22.39
C LYS A 59 2.96 -0.65 -22.14
N ALA A 60 3.79 -0.15 -21.22
CA ALA A 60 5.07 -0.80 -20.86
C ALA A 60 4.85 -2.16 -20.18
N LEU A 61 3.76 -2.34 -19.47
CA LEU A 61 3.36 -3.61 -18.84
C LEU A 61 2.70 -4.62 -19.80
N GLY A 62 2.63 -4.31 -21.09
CA GLY A 62 2.16 -5.25 -22.12
C GLY A 62 0.74 -4.99 -22.64
N MET A 63 0.18 -3.81 -22.42
CA MET A 63 -1.14 -3.43 -22.95
C MET A 63 -1.09 -2.40 -24.10
N PRO A 64 -0.11 -2.40 -25.03
CA PRO A 64 -0.05 -1.35 -26.04
C PRO A 64 -1.25 -1.37 -27.01
N ALA A 65 -1.81 -2.55 -27.31
CA ALA A 65 -2.91 -2.69 -28.25
C ALA A 65 -4.20 -2.01 -27.79
N ALA A 66 -4.48 -1.98 -26.47
CA ALA A 66 -5.68 -1.36 -25.93
C ALA A 66 -5.73 0.16 -26.15
N PHE A 67 -4.58 0.79 -26.34
CA PHE A 67 -4.42 2.24 -26.58
C PHE A 67 -4.19 2.60 -28.05
N ASP A 68 -4.28 1.63 -28.96
CA ASP A 68 -4.06 1.80 -30.40
C ASP A 68 -5.41 1.77 -31.10
N ALA A 69 -5.80 2.89 -31.73
CA ALA A 69 -7.08 3.02 -32.40
C ALA A 69 -7.30 1.99 -33.54
N GLU A 70 -6.20 1.44 -34.10
CA GLU A 70 -6.29 0.46 -35.20
C GLU A 70 -6.26 -0.99 -34.68
N LYS A 71 -5.72 -1.24 -33.49
CA LYS A 71 -5.50 -2.60 -32.94
C LYS A 71 -6.41 -2.95 -31.76
N ALA A 72 -7.00 -1.92 -31.11
CA ALA A 72 -7.86 -2.16 -29.97
C ALA A 72 -9.09 -2.98 -30.37
N ASP A 73 -9.43 -3.96 -29.54
CA ASP A 73 -10.65 -4.76 -29.70
C ASP A 73 -11.48 -4.70 -28.40
N PHE A 74 -12.48 -3.82 -28.42
CA PHE A 74 -13.48 -3.67 -27.36
C PHE A 74 -14.89 -4.06 -27.85
N THR A 75 -14.97 -4.97 -28.82
CA THR A 75 -16.26 -5.42 -29.39
C THR A 75 -17.16 -6.09 -28.35
N GLY A 76 -16.59 -6.60 -27.24
CA GLY A 76 -17.35 -7.10 -26.10
C GLY A 76 -18.09 -6.02 -25.31
N ILE A 77 -17.68 -4.72 -25.43
CA ILE A 77 -18.39 -3.59 -24.83
C ILE A 77 -19.45 -3.03 -25.80
N GLY A 78 -19.09 -2.95 -27.08
CA GLY A 78 -19.97 -2.45 -28.13
C GLY A 78 -19.31 -2.53 -29.49
N VAL A 79 -20.14 -2.80 -30.51
CA VAL A 79 -19.69 -2.82 -31.91
C VAL A 79 -20.04 -1.47 -32.53
N PRO A 80 -19.04 -0.68 -32.93
CA PRO A 80 -19.31 0.60 -33.59
C PRO A 80 -19.95 0.35 -34.99
N PRO A 81 -20.82 1.25 -35.45
CA PRO A 81 -21.45 1.14 -36.77
C PRO A 81 -20.46 1.17 -37.93
N ASP A 82 -19.30 1.77 -37.70
CA ASP A 82 -18.20 1.91 -38.65
C ASP A 82 -16.92 1.36 -38.04
N LEU A 83 -16.25 0.43 -38.72
CA LEU A 83 -14.96 -0.16 -38.32
C LEU A 83 -13.85 0.86 -38.26
N LYS A 84 -14.00 2.05 -38.83
CA LYS A 84 -13.05 3.15 -38.72
C LYS A 84 -13.11 3.88 -37.36
N ASN A 85 -14.19 3.70 -36.61
CA ASN A 85 -14.43 4.33 -35.33
C ASN A 85 -14.39 3.31 -34.18
N ARG A 86 -13.33 2.49 -34.15
CA ARG A 86 -13.13 1.51 -33.07
C ARG A 86 -12.98 2.18 -31.72
N LEU A 87 -13.50 1.52 -30.69
CA LEU A 87 -13.25 1.92 -29.31
C LEU A 87 -11.81 1.60 -28.94
N TYR A 88 -11.12 2.53 -28.33
CA TYR A 88 -9.80 2.36 -27.76
C TYR A 88 -9.69 3.19 -26.48
N ILE A 89 -8.72 2.87 -25.61
CA ILE A 89 -8.46 3.64 -24.40
C ILE A 89 -7.60 4.86 -24.77
N SER A 90 -8.16 6.05 -24.64
CA SER A 90 -7.40 7.28 -24.87
C SER A 90 -6.43 7.58 -23.70
N GLU A 91 -6.91 7.44 -22.46
CA GLU A 91 -6.12 7.64 -21.25
C GLU A 91 -6.78 6.92 -20.07
N VAL A 92 -5.96 6.52 -19.09
CA VAL A 92 -6.39 5.97 -17.81
C VAL A 92 -5.89 6.89 -16.70
N PHE A 93 -6.81 7.43 -15.93
CA PHE A 93 -6.50 8.26 -14.78
C PHE A 93 -6.70 7.48 -13.49
N HIS A 94 -5.71 7.55 -12.61
CA HIS A 94 -5.79 6.95 -11.29
C HIS A 94 -5.66 8.04 -10.22
N LYS A 95 -6.55 7.98 -9.23
CA LYS A 95 -6.47 8.81 -8.03
C LYS A 95 -6.89 7.98 -6.84
N ALA A 96 -6.09 7.98 -5.80
CA ALA A 96 -6.37 7.27 -4.56
C ALA A 96 -6.28 8.22 -3.37
N PHE A 97 -7.03 7.90 -2.33
CA PHE A 97 -7.05 8.59 -1.06
C PHE A 97 -6.86 7.57 0.05
N VAL A 98 -5.96 7.86 0.97
CA VAL A 98 -5.76 7.07 2.19
C VAL A 98 -5.65 8.02 3.37
N LYS A 99 -6.44 7.79 4.40
CA LYS A 99 -6.35 8.46 5.68
C LYS A 99 -6.16 7.43 6.77
N VAL A 100 -5.17 7.64 7.61
CA VAL A 100 -4.88 6.84 8.79
C VAL A 100 -4.99 7.75 9.99
N ASP A 101 -5.89 7.44 10.90
CA ASP A 101 -6.08 8.17 12.15
C ASP A 101 -6.40 7.20 13.30
N GLU A 102 -6.49 7.71 14.50
CA GLU A 102 -6.74 6.92 15.72
C GLU A 102 -8.13 6.25 15.71
N LYS A 103 -9.08 6.78 14.95
CA LYS A 103 -10.45 6.22 14.86
C LYS A 103 -10.52 4.97 13.99
N GLY A 104 -9.59 4.82 13.04
CA GLY A 104 -9.47 3.63 12.18
C GLY A 104 -8.90 2.41 12.90
N THR A 105 -8.39 2.57 14.10
CA THR A 105 -7.89 1.53 14.99
C THR A 105 -8.74 1.41 16.26
N GLU A 106 -10.04 1.49 16.16
CA GLU A 106 -10.96 1.04 17.23
C GLU A 106 -10.92 -0.48 17.39
N ALA A 107 -9.73 -1.04 17.51
CA ALA A 107 -9.50 -2.34 18.09
C ALA A 107 -9.09 -2.08 19.54
N ALA A 108 -10.09 -1.92 20.40
CA ALA A 108 -10.05 -2.22 21.83
C ALA A 108 -8.64 -2.28 22.43
N ALA A 109 -8.06 -1.16 22.76
CA ALA A 109 -7.01 -1.11 23.77
C ALA A 109 -7.65 -1.27 25.18
N ALA A 110 -8.54 -2.23 25.34
CA ALA A 110 -8.88 -2.82 26.61
C ALA A 110 -7.87 -3.93 26.87
N THR A 111 -6.61 -3.57 27.05
CA THR A 111 -5.65 -4.47 27.67
C THR A 111 -6.00 -4.51 29.14
N ALA A 112 -6.88 -5.44 29.51
CA ALA A 112 -6.98 -5.91 30.87
C ALA A 112 -5.59 -6.46 31.23
N VAL A 113 -4.83 -5.70 32.01
CA VAL A 113 -3.67 -6.22 32.71
C VAL A 113 -4.20 -7.12 33.81
N GLU A 114 -4.49 -8.38 33.48
CA GLU A 114 -4.60 -9.41 34.51
C GLU A 114 -3.21 -9.58 35.12
N MET A 115 -2.99 -8.96 36.26
CA MET A 115 -1.87 -9.28 37.12
C MET A 115 -2.14 -10.64 37.74
N ALA A 116 -1.68 -11.71 37.07
CA ALA A 116 -1.54 -13.00 37.71
C ALA A 116 -0.35 -12.91 38.67
N GLU A 117 -0.61 -13.02 39.98
CA GLU A 117 0.45 -13.19 40.99
C GLU A 117 1.28 -14.43 40.62
N GLY A 118 2.57 -14.25 40.37
CA GLY A 118 3.49 -15.36 40.05
C GLY A 118 3.99 -15.46 38.59
N ALA A 119 3.48 -14.66 37.67
CA ALA A 119 4.03 -14.60 36.32
C ALA A 119 5.36 -13.83 36.34
N GLY A 120 6.43 -14.47 35.84
CA GLY A 120 7.71 -13.80 35.61
C GLY A 120 7.53 -12.51 34.81
N MET A 121 8.47 -11.59 34.92
CA MET A 121 8.44 -10.30 34.24
C MET A 121 8.11 -10.48 32.76
N PRO A 122 7.02 -9.89 32.24
CA PRO A 122 6.64 -10.09 30.85
C PRO A 122 7.79 -9.68 29.92
N PRO A 123 8.00 -10.36 28.79
CA PRO A 123 9.05 -9.98 27.87
C PRO A 123 8.89 -8.53 27.45
N ARG A 124 10.00 -7.81 27.35
CA ARG A 124 10.02 -6.41 26.95
C ARG A 124 9.35 -6.28 25.56
N ALA A 125 8.38 -5.39 25.46
CA ALA A 125 7.74 -5.11 24.17
C ALA A 125 8.78 -4.53 23.19
N VAL A 126 8.66 -4.89 21.93
CA VAL A 126 9.47 -4.29 20.86
C VAL A 126 8.93 -2.89 20.59
N GLU A 127 9.79 -1.91 20.46
CA GLU A 127 9.42 -0.54 20.10
C GLU A 127 9.42 -0.41 18.57
N PHE A 128 8.36 0.14 18.01
CA PHE A 128 8.23 0.47 16.58
C PHE A 128 7.77 1.92 16.44
N ASN A 129 8.72 2.81 16.12
CA ASN A 129 8.47 4.24 15.99
C ASN A 129 8.60 4.66 14.52
N ALA A 130 7.48 4.95 13.85
CA ALA A 130 7.47 5.44 12.47
C ALA A 130 7.67 6.98 12.44
N ASP A 131 8.85 7.44 12.87
CA ASP A 131 9.26 8.83 13.03
C ASP A 131 10.07 9.39 11.85
N HIS A 132 10.29 8.58 10.83
CA HIS A 132 11.01 8.94 9.60
C HIS A 132 10.35 8.28 8.38
N PRO A 133 10.76 8.58 7.14
CA PRO A 133 10.08 8.10 5.92
C PRO A 133 9.87 6.59 5.87
N PHE A 134 8.65 6.15 5.56
CA PHE A 134 8.27 4.75 5.50
C PHE A 134 7.33 4.43 4.33
N LEU A 135 7.24 3.14 3.98
CA LEU A 135 6.23 2.61 3.08
C LEU A 135 5.06 2.00 3.87
N PHE A 136 3.88 2.08 3.30
CA PHE A 136 2.73 1.34 3.81
C PHE A 136 2.01 0.57 2.72
N PHE A 137 1.41 -0.57 3.11
CA PHE A 137 0.61 -1.40 2.23
C PHE A 137 -0.66 -1.81 2.96
N ILE A 138 -1.80 -1.65 2.32
CA ILE A 138 -3.07 -2.22 2.78
C ILE A 138 -3.27 -3.50 1.98
N VAL A 139 -3.17 -4.63 2.66
CA VAL A 139 -3.20 -5.96 2.06
C VAL A 139 -4.43 -6.70 2.56
N ASP A 140 -5.18 -7.30 1.65
CA ASP A 140 -6.18 -8.29 2.02
C ASP A 140 -5.47 -9.57 2.48
N LYS A 141 -5.71 -9.98 3.74
CA LYS A 141 -5.01 -11.13 4.32
C LYS A 141 -5.43 -12.46 3.72
N ALA A 142 -6.64 -12.54 3.18
CA ALA A 142 -7.16 -13.81 2.65
C ALA A 142 -6.58 -14.11 1.27
N SER A 143 -6.51 -13.12 0.40
CA SER A 143 -6.04 -13.26 -0.98
C SER A 143 -4.58 -12.87 -1.19
N GLY A 144 -3.98 -12.13 -0.23
CA GLY A 144 -2.66 -11.51 -0.39
C GLY A 144 -2.67 -10.28 -1.32
N LEU A 145 -3.84 -9.86 -1.80
CA LEU A 145 -3.96 -8.73 -2.73
C LEU A 145 -3.59 -7.42 -2.04
N VAL A 146 -2.72 -6.64 -2.68
CA VAL A 146 -2.43 -5.26 -2.29
C VAL A 146 -3.55 -4.36 -2.79
N LEU A 147 -4.31 -3.80 -1.86
CA LEU A 147 -5.41 -2.88 -2.16
C LEU A 147 -4.91 -1.44 -2.33
N PHE A 148 -3.98 -1.02 -1.44
CA PHE A 148 -3.34 0.27 -1.50
C PHE A 148 -1.87 0.13 -1.12
N MET A 149 -1.05 0.96 -1.73
CA MET A 149 0.34 1.17 -1.34
C MET A 149 0.72 2.63 -1.48
N GLY A 150 1.61 3.07 -0.61
CA GLY A 150 2.08 4.43 -0.63
C GLY A 150 3.29 4.64 0.25
N ARG A 151 3.76 5.88 0.26
CA ARG A 151 4.86 6.32 1.12
C ARG A 151 4.47 7.56 1.91
N VAL A 152 5.00 7.65 3.11
CA VAL A 152 4.99 8.85 3.93
C VAL A 152 6.43 9.35 3.96
N VAL A 153 6.66 10.55 3.41
CA VAL A 153 8.02 11.13 3.28
C VAL A 153 8.37 11.98 4.50
N ASP A 154 7.35 12.62 5.07
CA ASP A 154 7.49 13.42 6.28
C ASP A 154 6.36 13.05 7.26
N PRO A 155 6.64 12.19 8.23
CA PRO A 155 5.65 11.79 9.23
C PRO A 155 5.34 12.92 10.25
N SER A 156 6.08 14.01 10.26
CA SER A 156 5.81 15.16 11.12
C SER A 156 4.85 16.17 10.48
N ALA A 157 4.66 16.13 9.17
CA ALA A 157 3.78 17.00 8.41
C ALA A 157 2.35 16.41 8.33
N THR A 158 1.63 16.39 9.45
CA THR A 158 0.26 15.86 9.59
C THR A 158 -0.78 16.97 9.75
#